data_6f50df019fcf4991368eda907cd4ab4b
#
_entry.id   6f50df019fcf4991368eda907cd4ab4b
#
_cell.length_a   1.000
_cell.length_b   1.000
_cell.length_c   1.000
_cell.angle_alpha   90.00
_cell.angle_beta   90.00
_cell.angle_gamma   90.00
#
_symmetry.space_group_name_H-M   'P 1'
#
loop_
_entity.id
_entity.type
_entity.pdbx_description
1 polymer ?
#
loop_
_entity_poly.entity_id
_entity_poly.type
_entity_poly.pdbx_seq_one_letter_code
_entity_poly.pdbx_strand_id
1 'polypeptide(L)'
;MKTKAIISIALSLASFNSPLNAQQMNTNDSPAVSTAHSAKSPFTEVKGIKSHNGNPWGLVYRGAITENAEGRVNIHPITYMLNGLQIAANVYTPAGYDALKKYPALVVAHPNGGVKEQVAGLYSQRMAEQGYICLAFDAA
;
A
#
# COMPACT_ATOMS: atom_id res chain seq x y z
N MET A 1 -57.74 9.77 23.60
CA MET A 1 -57.14 8.66 22.87
C MET A 1 -56.29 9.21 21.73
N LYS A 2 -54.96 9.17 21.83
CA LYS A 2 -54.05 9.69 20.80
C LYS A 2 -53.39 8.50 20.12
N THR A 3 -53.80 8.25 18.87
CA THR A 3 -53.27 7.19 18.03
C THR A 3 -51.93 7.60 17.49
N LYS A 4 -50.86 6.86 17.87
CA LYS A 4 -49.53 7.02 17.29
C LYS A 4 -49.47 6.26 15.97
N ALA A 5 -49.26 6.99 14.87
CA ALA A 5 -48.94 6.41 13.59
C ALA A 5 -47.49 5.92 13.59
N ILE A 6 -47.28 4.63 13.40
CA ILE A 6 -45.99 4.02 13.16
C ILE A 6 -45.70 4.09 11.66
N ILE A 7 -44.75 4.93 11.26
CA ILE A 7 -44.28 4.97 9.88
C ILE A 7 -43.24 3.86 9.75
N SER A 8 -43.63 2.77 9.12
CA SER A 8 -42.70 1.69 8.68
C SER A 8 -42.02 2.14 7.40
N ILE A 9 -40.74 2.49 7.51
CA ILE A 9 -39.90 2.71 6.34
C ILE A 9 -39.40 1.34 5.89
N ALA A 10 -40.02 0.79 4.87
CA ALA A 10 -39.53 -0.39 4.18
C ALA A 10 -38.33 0.01 3.33
N LEU A 11 -37.12 -0.30 3.82
CA LEU A 11 -35.89 -0.17 3.05
C LEU A 11 -35.86 -1.32 2.04
N SER A 12 -36.26 -1.06 0.80
CA SER A 12 -36.14 -2.01 -0.29
C SER A 12 -34.66 -2.11 -0.68
N LEU A 13 -34.02 -3.17 -0.24
CA LEU A 13 -32.71 -3.59 -0.78
C LEU A 13 -32.94 -4.04 -2.22
N ALA A 14 -32.67 -3.15 -3.17
CA ALA A 14 -32.50 -3.54 -4.57
C ALA A 14 -31.27 -4.44 -4.66
N SER A 15 -31.49 -5.74 -4.80
CA SER A 15 -30.47 -6.71 -5.12
C SER A 15 -29.91 -6.38 -6.50
N PHE A 16 -28.75 -5.74 -6.56
CA PHE A 16 -27.93 -5.69 -7.76
C PHE A 16 -27.31 -7.08 -7.98
N ASN A 17 -28.10 -8.00 -8.51
CA ASN A 17 -27.60 -9.22 -9.14
C ASN A 17 -27.19 -8.89 -10.58
N SER A 18 -26.10 -8.16 -10.74
CA SER A 18 -25.32 -8.27 -11.97
C SER A 18 -24.44 -9.51 -11.81
N PRO A 19 -24.55 -10.50 -12.70
CA PRO A 19 -23.53 -11.53 -12.72
C PRO A 19 -22.24 -10.86 -13.17
N LEU A 20 -21.35 -10.56 -12.22
CA LEU A 20 -19.95 -10.43 -12.51
C LEU A 20 -19.58 -11.74 -13.21
N ASN A 21 -19.38 -11.67 -14.51
CA ASN A 21 -18.79 -12.73 -15.30
C ASN A 21 -17.35 -12.85 -14.79
N ALA A 22 -17.20 -13.51 -13.63
CA ALA A 22 -15.93 -14.02 -13.21
C ALA A 22 -15.58 -15.06 -14.26
N GLN A 23 -14.75 -14.65 -15.24
CA GLN A 23 -14.04 -15.59 -16.07
C GLN A 23 -13.39 -16.56 -15.10
N GLN A 24 -13.88 -17.79 -15.12
CA GLN A 24 -13.24 -18.90 -14.44
C GLN A 24 -11.80 -18.91 -14.93
N MET A 25 -10.89 -18.34 -14.16
CA MET A 25 -9.47 -18.58 -14.32
C MET A 25 -9.29 -20.08 -14.14
N ASN A 26 -9.01 -20.73 -15.26
CA ASN A 26 -8.69 -22.14 -15.29
C ASN A 26 -7.51 -22.36 -14.34
N THR A 27 -7.76 -23.00 -13.20
CA THR A 27 -6.79 -23.22 -12.13
C THR A 27 -5.62 -24.13 -12.54
N ASN A 28 -5.61 -24.59 -13.79
CA ASN A 28 -4.60 -25.48 -14.33
C ASN A 28 -3.47 -24.78 -15.08
N ASP A 29 -3.57 -23.46 -15.31
CA ASP A 29 -2.52 -22.66 -15.94
C ASP A 29 -1.75 -21.76 -14.95
N SER A 30 -1.66 -22.14 -13.68
CA SER A 30 -0.67 -21.55 -12.80
C SER A 30 0.72 -21.99 -13.30
N PRO A 31 1.55 -21.07 -13.79
CA PRO A 31 2.94 -21.40 -14.05
C PRO A 31 3.52 -21.91 -12.74
N ALA A 32 4.16 -23.07 -12.79
CA ALA A 32 4.83 -23.66 -11.65
C ALA A 32 5.70 -22.60 -10.98
N VAL A 33 5.29 -22.13 -9.80
CA VAL A 33 6.06 -21.19 -9.01
C VAL A 33 7.32 -21.93 -8.61
N SER A 34 8.41 -21.58 -9.29
CA SER A 34 9.75 -22.07 -8.95
C SER A 34 10.02 -21.75 -7.48
N THR A 35 10.16 -22.79 -6.66
CA THR A 35 10.35 -22.73 -5.21
C THR A 35 11.76 -22.35 -4.80
N ALA A 36 12.50 -21.62 -5.62
CA ALA A 36 13.80 -21.06 -5.27
C ALA A 36 13.66 -19.59 -4.86
N HIS A 37 12.92 -19.30 -3.79
CA HIS A 37 12.95 -17.98 -3.17
C HIS A 37 14.09 -17.94 -2.14
N SER A 38 15.23 -17.44 -2.60
CA SER A 38 16.23 -16.86 -1.72
C SER A 38 15.54 -15.81 -0.84
N ALA A 39 15.77 -15.87 0.48
CA ALA A 39 15.20 -14.92 1.47
C ALA A 39 15.76 -13.48 1.35
N LYS A 40 16.15 -13.04 0.15
CA LYS A 40 16.51 -11.66 -0.12
C LYS A 40 15.23 -10.85 -0.30
N SER A 41 15.16 -9.72 0.40
CA SER A 41 14.12 -8.69 0.19
C SER A 41 13.90 -8.48 -1.31
N PRO A 42 12.65 -8.54 -1.80
CA PRO A 42 12.35 -8.28 -3.21
C PRO A 42 12.59 -6.82 -3.61
N PHE A 43 12.96 -5.97 -2.66
CA PHE A 43 13.17 -4.54 -2.88
C PHE A 43 14.66 -4.23 -3.07
N THR A 44 15.00 -3.53 -4.15
CA THR A 44 16.32 -2.94 -4.33
C THR A 44 16.32 -1.59 -3.60
N GLU A 45 16.87 -1.56 -2.41
CA GLU A 45 16.96 -0.32 -1.61
C GLU A 45 17.99 0.65 -2.20
N VAL A 46 17.66 1.93 -2.18
CA VAL A 46 18.59 3.01 -2.54
C VAL A 46 19.48 3.28 -1.34
N LYS A 47 20.78 3.00 -1.47
CA LYS A 47 21.76 3.31 -0.45
C LYS A 47 22.22 4.77 -0.55
N GLY A 48 22.38 5.42 0.59
CA GLY A 48 23.07 6.71 0.65
C GLY A 48 22.19 7.94 0.63
N ILE A 49 20.90 7.84 0.95
CA ILE A 49 20.06 9.01 1.20
C ILE A 49 20.58 9.73 2.42
N LYS A 50 21.10 10.97 2.23
CA LYS A 50 21.56 11.79 3.35
C LYS A 50 20.34 12.26 4.15
N SER A 51 20.33 11.93 5.45
CA SER A 51 19.32 12.38 6.38
C SER A 51 19.29 13.91 6.46
N HIS A 52 18.10 14.49 6.30
CA HIS A 52 17.81 15.85 6.72
C HIS A 52 17.15 15.79 8.11
N ASN A 53 17.72 16.44 9.10
CA ASN A 53 17.17 16.57 10.46
C ASN A 53 16.89 15.23 11.18
N GLY A 54 17.75 14.23 11.05
CA GLY A 54 17.56 12.93 11.70
C GLY A 54 16.47 12.05 11.08
N ASN A 55 15.89 12.48 9.96
CA ASN A 55 14.91 11.74 9.18
C ASN A 55 15.56 11.21 7.90
N PRO A 56 15.97 9.94 7.86
CA PRO A 56 16.78 9.39 6.77
C PRO A 56 16.02 9.33 5.43
N TRP A 57 14.71 9.45 5.45
CA TRP A 57 13.85 9.35 4.25
C TRP A 57 13.20 10.66 3.83
N GLY A 58 13.50 11.77 4.52
CA GLY A 58 12.96 13.07 4.19
C GLY A 58 11.44 13.24 4.39
N LEU A 59 10.81 12.36 5.19
CA LEU A 59 9.38 12.40 5.45
C LEU A 59 9.00 13.66 6.22
N VAL A 60 7.95 14.38 5.77
CA VAL A 60 7.59 15.70 6.31
C VAL A 60 6.22 15.72 7.00
N TYR A 61 5.85 14.64 7.67
CA TYR A 61 4.60 14.57 8.42
C TYR A 61 4.84 14.12 9.87
N ARG A 62 3.89 14.47 10.73
CA ARG A 62 3.96 14.13 12.16
C ARG A 62 3.85 12.62 12.38
N GLY A 63 4.78 12.06 13.17
CA GLY A 63 4.83 10.63 13.46
C GLY A 63 5.38 9.81 12.30
N ALA A 64 6.18 10.43 11.43
CA ALA A 64 6.92 9.74 10.39
C ALA A 64 7.91 8.72 10.98
N ILE A 65 8.13 7.63 10.26
CA ILE A 65 9.16 6.64 10.60
C ILE A 65 10.53 7.32 10.53
N THR A 66 11.36 7.11 11.52
CA THR A 66 12.73 7.64 11.58
C THR A 66 13.79 6.53 11.52
N GLU A 67 13.37 5.29 11.71
CA GLU A 67 14.21 4.09 11.64
C GLU A 67 13.36 2.88 11.26
N ASN A 68 13.97 1.92 10.57
CA ASN A 68 13.38 0.60 10.37
C ASN A 68 13.70 -0.28 11.58
N ALA A 69 12.71 -1.00 12.09
CA ALA A 69 12.87 -1.89 13.22
C ALA A 69 11.97 -3.13 13.09
N GLU A 70 12.42 -4.23 13.67
CA GLU A 70 11.61 -5.45 13.74
C GLU A 70 10.31 -5.20 14.51
N GLY A 71 9.22 -5.81 14.05
CA GLY A 71 7.90 -5.65 14.66
C GLY A 71 7.23 -4.30 14.44
N ARG A 72 7.78 -3.45 13.59
CA ARG A 72 7.20 -2.15 13.22
C ARG A 72 6.93 -2.07 11.72
N VAL A 73 6.21 -1.05 11.31
CA VAL A 73 6.12 -0.65 9.91
C VAL A 73 7.50 -0.18 9.46
N ASN A 74 7.97 -0.70 8.34
CA ASN A 74 9.24 -0.35 7.75
C ASN A 74 9.06 0.34 6.41
N ILE A 75 10.03 1.15 6.02
CA ILE A 75 10.06 1.90 4.76
C ILE A 75 11.28 1.48 3.94
N HIS A 76 11.08 1.28 2.63
CA HIS A 76 12.10 0.85 1.68
C HIS A 76 12.08 1.80 0.48
N PRO A 77 13.00 2.78 0.42
CA PRO A 77 13.17 3.61 -0.77
C PRO A 77 13.64 2.74 -1.94
N ILE A 78 12.96 2.88 -3.07
CA ILE A 78 13.26 2.16 -4.30
C ILE A 78 13.24 3.11 -5.51
N THR A 79 13.79 2.64 -6.61
CA THR A 79 13.56 3.24 -7.92
C THR A 79 13.10 2.17 -8.90
N TYR A 80 12.31 2.55 -9.88
CA TYR A 80 11.91 1.69 -11.00
C TYR A 80 11.84 2.49 -12.30
N MET A 81 11.91 1.79 -13.43
CA MET A 81 11.81 2.41 -14.75
C MET A 81 10.37 2.38 -15.24
N LEU A 82 9.87 3.51 -15.71
CA LEU A 82 8.58 3.65 -16.36
C LEU A 82 8.73 4.51 -17.63
N ASN A 83 8.48 3.94 -18.79
CA ASN A 83 8.58 4.63 -20.08
C ASN A 83 9.91 5.39 -20.29
N GLY A 84 11.02 4.79 -19.87
CA GLY A 84 12.36 5.39 -19.97
C GLY A 84 12.70 6.41 -18.89
N LEU A 85 11.79 6.70 -17.96
CA LEU A 85 12.01 7.58 -16.82
C LEU A 85 12.29 6.75 -15.55
N GLN A 86 13.24 7.20 -14.74
CA GLN A 86 13.49 6.62 -13.43
C GLN A 86 12.57 7.27 -12.39
N ILE A 87 11.69 6.49 -11.82
CA ILE A 87 10.72 6.93 -10.82
C ILE A 87 11.21 6.54 -9.44
N ALA A 88 11.25 7.49 -8.51
CA ALA A 88 11.54 7.25 -7.12
C ALA A 88 10.24 6.89 -6.36
N ALA A 89 10.34 5.91 -5.46
CA ALA A 89 9.21 5.48 -4.66
C ALA A 89 9.64 4.99 -3.27
N ASN A 90 8.70 4.99 -2.33
CA ASN A 90 8.84 4.38 -1.03
C ASN A 90 7.85 3.22 -0.89
N VAL A 91 8.34 2.04 -0.58
CA VAL A 91 7.50 0.90 -0.20
C VAL A 91 7.41 0.84 1.32
N TYR A 92 6.19 0.78 1.84
CA TYR A 92 5.92 0.60 3.26
C TYR A 92 5.45 -0.83 3.49
N THR A 93 6.10 -1.54 4.41
CA THR A 93 5.74 -2.90 4.79
C THR A 93 5.15 -2.93 6.20
N PRO A 94 4.12 -3.77 6.45
CA PRO A 94 3.51 -3.88 7.78
C PRO A 94 4.49 -4.45 8.81
N ALA A 95 4.16 -4.27 10.08
CA ALA A 95 4.85 -4.94 11.17
C ALA A 95 4.83 -6.46 10.97
N GLY A 96 5.98 -7.12 11.18
CA GLY A 96 6.10 -8.56 10.98
C GLY A 96 5.97 -9.00 9.52
N TYR A 97 6.34 -8.13 8.58
CA TYR A 97 6.34 -8.46 7.14
C TYR A 97 7.18 -9.71 6.87
N ASP A 98 6.58 -10.63 6.11
CA ASP A 98 7.19 -11.87 5.67
C ASP A 98 7.06 -11.97 4.14
N ALA A 99 8.17 -11.97 3.42
CA ALA A 99 8.18 -12.00 1.96
C ALA A 99 7.55 -13.27 1.34
N LEU A 100 7.32 -14.31 2.14
CA LEU A 100 6.66 -15.55 1.71
C LEU A 100 5.15 -15.49 1.80
N LYS A 101 4.60 -14.45 2.45
CA LYS A 101 3.15 -14.24 2.60
C LYS A 101 2.61 -13.27 1.55
N LYS A 102 1.32 -13.37 1.31
CA LYS A 102 0.58 -12.42 0.49
C LYS A 102 -0.07 -11.37 1.38
N TYR A 103 -0.01 -10.12 0.93
CA TYR A 103 -0.59 -8.97 1.61
C TYR A 103 -1.50 -8.21 0.66
N PRO A 104 -2.56 -7.58 1.14
CA PRO A 104 -3.26 -6.57 0.35
C PRO A 104 -2.29 -5.41 0.07
N ALA A 105 -2.33 -4.86 -1.13
CA ALA A 105 -1.43 -3.80 -1.53
C ALA A 105 -2.18 -2.57 -2.04
N LEU A 106 -1.61 -1.39 -1.77
CA LEU A 106 -2.12 -0.10 -2.21
C LEU A 106 -1.02 0.69 -2.91
N VAL A 107 -1.41 1.38 -3.98
CA VAL A 107 -0.58 2.39 -4.63
C VAL A 107 -1.17 3.75 -4.27
N VAL A 108 -0.36 4.62 -3.67
CA VAL A 108 -0.79 5.92 -3.15
C VAL A 108 -0.11 7.03 -3.94
N ALA A 109 -0.90 7.75 -4.73
CA ALA A 109 -0.45 8.92 -5.46
C ALA A 109 -0.51 10.18 -4.58
N HIS A 110 0.44 11.08 -4.75
CA HIS A 110 0.40 12.41 -4.14
C HIS A 110 -0.52 13.35 -4.95
N PRO A 111 -1.05 14.43 -4.35
CA PRO A 111 -1.76 15.47 -5.07
C PRO A 111 -0.80 16.25 -5.99
N ASN A 112 -1.35 16.97 -6.97
CA ASN A 112 -0.53 17.80 -7.87
C ASN A 112 0.38 18.75 -7.06
N GLY A 113 1.66 18.77 -7.40
CA GLY A 113 2.70 19.53 -6.70
C GLY A 113 3.20 18.90 -5.39
N GLY A 114 2.72 17.70 -5.04
CA GLY A 114 3.23 16.94 -3.89
C GLY A 114 4.36 16.00 -4.26
N VAL A 115 4.91 15.33 -3.26
CA VAL A 115 5.93 14.29 -3.38
C VAL A 115 5.60 13.12 -2.42
N LYS A 116 6.23 11.96 -2.66
CA LYS A 116 6.01 10.74 -1.87
C LYS A 116 6.32 10.86 -0.37
N GLU A 117 7.14 11.85 0.03
CA GLU A 117 7.51 12.10 1.42
C GLU A 117 6.46 12.88 2.21
N GLN A 118 5.41 13.37 1.55
CA GLN A 118 4.34 14.17 2.14
C GLN A 118 3.09 13.34 2.43
N VAL A 119 1.94 13.81 1.99
CA VAL A 119 0.63 13.18 2.24
C VAL A 119 0.57 11.73 1.78
N ALA A 120 1.15 11.42 0.61
CA ALA A 120 1.19 10.03 0.12
C ALA A 120 1.95 9.11 1.07
N GLY A 121 3.08 9.58 1.61
CA GLY A 121 3.85 8.84 2.63
C GLY A 121 3.08 8.66 3.93
N LEU A 122 2.39 9.69 4.40
CA LEU A 122 1.55 9.62 5.60
C LEU A 122 0.48 8.53 5.46
N TYR A 123 -0.30 8.56 4.38
CA TYR A 123 -1.35 7.56 4.17
C TYR A 123 -0.76 6.16 3.97
N SER A 124 0.36 6.04 3.25
CA SER A 124 1.04 4.76 3.07
C SER A 124 1.50 4.16 4.40
N GLN A 125 2.09 4.96 5.28
CA GLN A 125 2.47 4.51 6.62
C GLN A 125 1.24 4.07 7.42
N ARG A 126 0.16 4.85 7.45
CA ARG A 126 -1.05 4.53 8.20
C ARG A 126 -1.73 3.24 7.70
N MET A 127 -1.75 3.02 6.40
CA MET A 127 -2.29 1.79 5.83
C MET A 127 -1.37 0.58 6.09
N ALA A 128 -0.06 0.78 6.10
CA ALA A 128 0.87 -0.28 6.49
C ALA A 128 0.71 -0.68 7.96
N GLU A 129 0.38 0.25 8.85
CA GLU A 129 -0.01 -0.04 10.24
C GLU A 129 -1.26 -0.94 10.34
N GLN A 130 -2.10 -0.95 9.30
CA GLN A 130 -3.28 -1.81 9.16
C GLN A 130 -3.01 -3.11 8.39
N GLY A 131 -1.76 -3.43 8.10
CA GLY A 131 -1.37 -4.69 7.46
C GLY A 131 -1.28 -4.67 5.93
N TYR A 132 -1.35 -3.51 5.30
CA TYR A 132 -1.16 -3.37 3.85
C TYR A 132 0.32 -3.20 3.48
N ILE A 133 0.69 -3.64 2.29
CA ILE A 133 1.88 -3.13 1.63
C ILE A 133 1.47 -1.88 0.84
N CYS A 134 2.20 -0.78 1.01
CA CYS A 134 1.89 0.46 0.32
C CYS A 134 3.07 0.98 -0.49
N LEU A 135 2.79 1.46 -1.70
CA LEU A 135 3.76 2.12 -2.57
C LEU A 135 3.36 3.59 -2.73
N ALA A 136 4.18 4.50 -2.23
CA ALA A 136 4.11 5.93 -2.58
C ALA A 136 5.21 6.26 -3.59
N PHE A 137 4.88 6.97 -4.66
CA PHE A 137 5.81 7.27 -5.76
C PHE A 137 5.77 8.75 -6.13
N ASP A 138 6.85 9.25 -6.72
CA ASP A 138 6.88 10.57 -7.32
C ASP A 138 6.34 10.51 -8.75
N ALA A 139 5.57 11.53 -9.15
CA ALA A 139 5.17 11.68 -10.53
C ALA A 139 6.37 12.09 -11.40
N ALA A 140 6.35 11.68 -12.65
CA ALA A 140 7.34 12.05 -13.67
C ALA A 140 7.03 13.42 -14.26
#